data_fb65dfae6562c818653a6dfd230be5bc
#
_entry.id   fb65dfae6562c818653a6dfd230be5bc
#
_cell.length_a   1.000
_cell.length_b   1.000
_cell.length_c   1.000
_cell.angle_alpha   90.00
_cell.angle_beta   90.00
_cell.angle_gamma   90.00
#
_symmetry.space_group_name_H-M   'P 1'
#
loop_
_entity.id
_entity.type
_entity.pdbx_description
1 polymer ?
#
loop_
_entity_poly.entity_id
_entity_poly.type
_entity_poly.pdbx_seq_one_letter_code
_entity_poly.pdbx_strand_id
1 'polypeptide(L)'
;MKTNLNKILLALVIPIILTQCSDKDLSEIIVSDAIMYVPIEGSPMTAGYLTVTNRSDASVDIEGINCNSIRAEIHDISSTDTGVMKMGKMNTYSLKSGSSLVLEPGGKHVMAWGLQQIKSEYVDCSVLVSDADPVKFKFLLKDRG
;
A
#
# COMPACT_ATOMS: atom_id res chain seq x y z
N MET A 1 -47.28 -57.14 32.87
CA MET A 1 -46.11 -57.05 31.96
C MET A 1 -46.00 -55.61 31.52
N LYS A 2 -45.01 -54.85 32.02
CA LYS A 2 -44.78 -53.43 31.69
C LYS A 2 -43.62 -53.36 30.75
N THR A 3 -43.84 -53.00 29.50
CA THR A 3 -42.79 -52.77 28.52
C THR A 3 -42.38 -51.29 28.55
N ASN A 4 -41.17 -51.01 29.03
CA ASN A 4 -40.54 -49.70 29.00
C ASN A 4 -40.01 -49.41 27.61
N LEU A 5 -40.58 -48.44 26.92
CA LEU A 5 -40.12 -47.91 25.64
C LEU A 5 -39.12 -46.79 25.88
N ASN A 6 -37.83 -47.12 25.85
CA ASN A 6 -36.75 -46.13 25.97
C ASN A 6 -36.69 -45.31 24.66
N LYS A 7 -37.09 -44.07 24.73
CA LYS A 7 -36.89 -43.08 23.64
C LYS A 7 -35.46 -42.61 23.68
N ILE A 8 -34.62 -43.15 22.79
CA ILE A 8 -33.28 -42.60 22.53
C ILE A 8 -33.46 -41.33 21.71
N LEU A 9 -33.25 -40.18 22.35
CA LEU A 9 -33.20 -38.87 21.70
C LEU A 9 -31.79 -38.66 21.12
N LEU A 10 -31.62 -38.95 19.84
CA LEU A 10 -30.37 -38.72 19.13
C LEU A 10 -30.23 -37.22 18.87
N ALA A 11 -29.44 -36.51 19.71
CA ALA A 11 -29.12 -35.12 19.52
C ALA A 11 -28.14 -34.96 18.36
N LEU A 12 -28.62 -34.48 17.22
CA LEU A 12 -27.82 -34.11 16.05
C LEU A 12 -27.03 -32.84 16.34
N VAL A 13 -25.77 -32.98 16.76
CA VAL A 13 -24.84 -31.86 16.93
C VAL A 13 -24.34 -31.43 15.56
N ILE A 14 -24.87 -30.36 15.00
CA ILE A 14 -24.38 -29.75 13.77
C ILE A 14 -23.15 -28.89 14.14
N PRO A 15 -21.95 -29.20 13.64
CA PRO A 15 -20.80 -28.33 13.84
C PRO A 15 -21.02 -27.04 13.03
N ILE A 16 -21.21 -25.92 13.72
CA ILE A 16 -21.17 -24.59 13.12
C ILE A 16 -19.71 -24.31 12.76
N ILE A 17 -19.38 -24.48 11.48
CA ILE A 17 -18.09 -24.05 10.93
C ILE A 17 -18.15 -22.51 10.85
N LEU A 18 -17.58 -21.83 11.85
CA LEU A 18 -17.31 -20.41 11.80
C LEU A 18 -16.23 -20.20 10.74
N THR A 19 -16.62 -19.83 9.53
CA THR A 19 -15.69 -19.26 8.54
C THR A 19 -15.23 -17.92 9.10
N GLN A 20 -14.05 -17.90 9.71
CA GLN A 20 -13.35 -16.66 10.02
C GLN A 20 -12.96 -16.02 8.69
N CYS A 21 -13.69 -14.97 8.28
CA CYS A 21 -13.13 -14.00 7.36
C CYS A 21 -11.93 -13.40 8.08
N SER A 22 -10.73 -13.72 7.62
CA SER A 22 -9.52 -13.02 8.07
C SER A 22 -9.54 -11.66 7.41
N ASP A 23 -10.05 -10.66 8.12
CA ASP A 23 -9.78 -9.26 7.74
C ASP A 23 -8.26 -9.09 7.80
N LYS A 24 -7.64 -8.71 6.69
CA LYS A 24 -6.21 -8.40 6.65
C LYS A 24 -5.96 -7.25 7.61
N ASP A 25 -5.27 -7.50 8.71
CA ASP A 25 -4.88 -6.46 9.65
C ASP A 25 -3.78 -5.58 9.03
N LEU A 26 -4.19 -4.44 8.47
CA LEU A 26 -3.28 -3.47 7.85
C LEU A 26 -2.55 -2.58 8.86
N SER A 27 -2.78 -2.76 10.17
CA SER A 27 -1.99 -2.07 11.21
C SER A 27 -0.50 -2.43 11.11
N GLU A 28 -0.18 -3.53 10.40
CA GLU A 28 1.17 -4.02 10.16
C GLU A 28 1.80 -3.52 8.83
N ILE A 29 1.07 -2.79 7.99
CA ILE A 29 1.65 -2.09 6.85
C ILE A 29 2.11 -0.71 7.31
N ILE A 30 3.41 -0.50 7.32
CA ILE A 30 4.05 0.71 7.83
C ILE A 30 4.63 1.52 6.69
N VAL A 31 4.33 2.82 6.67
CA VAL A 31 4.96 3.79 5.77
C VAL A 31 5.94 4.63 6.58
N SER A 32 7.19 4.71 6.16
CA SER A 32 8.25 5.50 6.79
C SER A 32 9.01 6.33 5.76
N ASP A 33 9.77 7.33 6.26
CA ASP A 33 10.68 8.18 5.50
C ASP A 33 10.03 8.88 4.32
N ALA A 34 8.74 9.20 4.45
CA ALA A 34 7.95 9.80 3.38
C ALA A 34 8.32 11.28 3.20
N ILE A 35 9.13 11.55 2.20
CA ILE A 35 9.55 12.89 1.77
C ILE A 35 9.19 13.13 0.31
N MET A 36 8.86 14.37 -0.02
CA MET A 36 8.61 14.79 -1.39
C MET A 36 9.26 16.15 -1.60
N TYR A 37 9.97 16.31 -2.69
CA TYR A 37 10.63 17.58 -2.98
C TYR A 37 9.66 18.59 -3.58
N VAL A 38 9.81 19.85 -3.20
CA VAL A 38 9.15 20.97 -3.88
C VAL A 38 9.63 20.99 -5.33
N PRO A 39 8.73 21.13 -6.33
CA PRO A 39 9.14 21.23 -7.72
C PRO A 39 10.09 22.41 -7.93
N ILE A 40 11.10 22.25 -8.77
CA ILE A 40 11.92 23.37 -9.25
C ILE A 40 11.05 24.32 -10.08
N GLU A 41 11.41 25.59 -10.11
CA GLU A 41 10.69 26.60 -10.87
C GLU A 41 10.51 26.18 -12.34
N GLY A 42 9.28 26.29 -12.85
CA GLY A 42 8.93 25.89 -14.21
C GLY A 42 8.68 24.39 -14.41
N SER A 43 8.93 23.52 -13.41
CA SER A 43 8.62 22.09 -13.52
C SER A 43 7.18 21.81 -13.07
N PRO A 44 6.36 21.11 -13.89
CA PRO A 44 5.02 20.70 -13.49
C PRO A 44 5.02 19.50 -12.54
N MET A 45 6.17 18.83 -12.33
CA MET A 45 6.27 17.57 -11.61
C MET A 45 7.47 17.54 -10.65
N THR A 46 7.42 16.61 -9.71
CA THR A 46 8.51 16.33 -8.79
C THR A 46 8.52 14.87 -8.37
N ALA A 47 9.52 14.48 -7.58
CA ALA A 47 9.65 13.13 -7.03
C ALA A 47 9.43 13.10 -5.53
N GLY A 48 8.82 12.01 -5.07
CA GLY A 48 8.68 11.62 -3.67
C GLY A 48 9.29 10.26 -3.42
N TYR A 49 9.72 10.04 -2.19
CA TYR A 49 10.38 8.83 -1.73
C TYR A 49 9.78 8.39 -0.40
N LEU A 50 9.70 7.09 -0.20
CA LEU A 50 9.21 6.49 1.04
C LEU A 50 9.57 5.01 1.10
N THR A 51 9.39 4.40 2.26
CA THR A 51 9.47 2.95 2.43
C THR A 51 8.12 2.42 2.90
N VAL A 52 7.62 1.39 2.22
CA VAL A 52 6.44 0.62 2.67
C VAL A 52 6.91 -0.73 3.16
N THR A 53 6.68 -1.02 4.43
CA THR A 53 7.09 -2.30 5.06
C THR A 53 5.85 -3.12 5.41
N ASN A 54 5.85 -4.37 4.99
CA ASN A 54 4.83 -5.35 5.35
C ASN A 54 5.32 -6.18 6.54
N ARG A 55 4.78 -5.95 7.73
CA ARG A 55 5.04 -6.71 8.94
C ARG A 55 4.02 -7.81 9.21
N SER A 56 2.99 -7.93 8.37
CA SER A 56 1.99 -8.98 8.50
C SER A 56 2.59 -10.36 8.11
N ASP A 57 1.88 -11.40 8.44
CA ASP A 57 2.25 -12.78 8.13
C ASP A 57 1.89 -13.22 6.69
N ALA A 58 1.20 -12.36 5.94
CA ALA A 58 0.75 -12.61 4.57
C ALA A 58 1.36 -11.62 3.56
N SER A 59 1.44 -12.02 2.29
CA SER A 59 1.76 -11.11 1.20
C SER A 59 0.59 -10.16 0.92
N VAL A 60 0.89 -8.90 0.58
CA VAL A 60 -0.10 -7.91 0.16
C VAL A 60 0.30 -7.32 -1.20
N ASP A 61 -0.68 -6.89 -1.97
CA ASP A 61 -0.43 -6.23 -3.24
C ASP A 61 -0.63 -4.72 -3.10
N ILE A 62 0.43 -3.96 -3.38
CA ILE A 62 0.42 -2.49 -3.42
C ILE A 62 -0.01 -2.07 -4.82
N GLU A 63 -1.16 -1.40 -4.93
CA GLU A 63 -1.75 -0.95 -6.20
C GLU A 63 -1.31 0.46 -6.59
N GLY A 64 -0.79 1.24 -5.63
CA GLY A 64 -0.31 2.59 -5.90
C GLY A 64 -0.40 3.51 -4.70
N ILE A 65 -0.36 4.81 -5.01
CA ILE A 65 -0.52 5.89 -4.04
C ILE A 65 -1.63 6.82 -4.52
N ASN A 66 -2.48 7.23 -3.59
CA ASN A 66 -3.49 8.27 -3.81
C ASN A 66 -3.23 9.44 -2.86
N CYS A 67 -3.26 10.67 -3.38
CA CYS A 67 -3.10 11.89 -2.60
C CYS A 67 -4.29 12.83 -2.83
N ASN A 68 -4.78 13.48 -1.77
CA ASN A 68 -6.02 14.25 -1.82
C ASN A 68 -5.95 15.49 -2.72
N SER A 69 -4.79 16.11 -2.83
CA SER A 69 -4.64 17.43 -3.46
C SER A 69 -3.72 17.45 -4.68
N ILE A 70 -3.11 16.32 -5.00
CA ILE A 70 -2.15 16.19 -6.11
C ILE A 70 -2.33 14.84 -6.80
N ARG A 71 -1.90 14.76 -8.06
CA ARG A 71 -1.75 13.47 -8.74
C ARG A 71 -0.43 12.84 -8.31
N ALA A 72 -0.44 11.57 -7.94
CA ALA A 72 0.74 10.80 -7.59
C ALA A 72 0.69 9.40 -8.20
N GLU A 73 1.82 8.90 -8.68
CA GLU A 73 1.96 7.57 -9.26
C GLU A 73 3.31 6.98 -8.87
N ILE A 74 3.36 5.67 -8.60
CA ILE A 74 4.63 4.97 -8.43
C ILE A 74 5.19 4.64 -9.80
N HIS A 75 6.45 4.99 -10.03
CA HIS A 75 7.20 4.69 -11.25
C HIS A 75 8.37 3.77 -10.96
N ASP A 76 8.66 2.90 -11.91
CA ASP A 76 9.87 2.07 -11.91
C ASP A 76 10.80 2.50 -13.04
N ILE A 77 12.09 2.30 -12.80
CA ILE A 77 13.13 2.53 -13.80
C ILE A 77 13.60 1.16 -14.27
N SER A 78 13.43 0.88 -15.56
CA SER A 78 13.96 -0.31 -16.20
C SER A 78 15.00 0.09 -17.26
N SER A 79 16.02 -0.72 -17.45
CA SER A 79 16.92 -0.59 -18.59
C SER A 79 16.49 -1.54 -19.71
N THR A 80 16.56 -1.07 -20.96
CA THR A 80 16.41 -1.93 -22.12
C THR A 80 17.71 -2.71 -22.37
N ASP A 81 17.66 -3.77 -23.17
CA ASP A 81 18.83 -4.56 -23.60
C ASP A 81 19.90 -3.70 -24.29
N THR A 82 19.53 -2.53 -24.81
CA THR A 82 20.43 -1.53 -25.43
C THR A 82 20.97 -0.50 -24.43
N GLY A 83 20.69 -0.65 -23.12
CA GLY A 83 21.15 0.27 -22.07
C GLY A 83 20.35 1.57 -21.95
N VAL A 84 19.24 1.70 -22.68
CA VAL A 84 18.37 2.87 -22.57
C VAL A 84 17.52 2.74 -21.30
N MET A 85 17.60 3.75 -20.43
CA MET A 85 16.75 3.84 -19.23
C MET A 85 15.32 4.20 -19.65
N LYS A 86 14.37 3.39 -19.23
CA LYS A 86 12.94 3.63 -19.45
C LYS A 86 12.23 3.75 -18.11
N MET A 87 11.50 4.84 -17.95
CA MET A 87 10.64 5.06 -16.79
C MET A 87 9.21 4.69 -17.15
N GLY A 88 8.52 3.94 -16.29
CA GLY A 88 7.14 3.55 -16.49
C GLY A 88 6.37 3.48 -15.20
N LYS A 89 5.06 3.75 -15.28
CA LYS A 89 4.15 3.57 -14.15
C LYS A 89 4.13 2.10 -13.74
N MET A 90 4.26 1.87 -12.45
CA MET A 90 4.08 0.57 -11.82
C MET A 90 2.59 0.36 -11.52
N ASN A 91 2.01 -0.74 -11.98
CA ASN A 91 0.58 -1.03 -11.77
C ASN A 91 0.34 -1.68 -10.41
N THR A 92 1.04 -2.78 -10.12
CA THR A 92 0.90 -3.53 -8.87
C THR A 92 2.25 -4.08 -8.43
N TYR A 93 2.50 -4.09 -7.14
CA TYR A 93 3.71 -4.67 -6.54
C TYR A 93 3.34 -5.61 -5.40
N SER A 94 3.66 -6.90 -5.57
CA SER A 94 3.44 -7.89 -4.52
C SER A 94 4.52 -7.78 -3.45
N LEU A 95 4.13 -7.33 -2.26
CA LEU A 95 4.99 -7.13 -1.11
C LEU A 95 4.85 -8.31 -0.15
N LYS A 96 5.86 -9.16 -0.12
CA LYS A 96 5.89 -10.36 0.72
C LYS A 96 5.89 -9.99 2.21
N SER A 97 5.42 -10.93 3.04
CA SER A 97 5.57 -10.86 4.50
C SER A 97 7.02 -10.56 4.90
N GLY A 98 7.20 -9.63 5.83
CA GLY A 98 8.51 -9.21 6.34
C GLY A 98 9.37 -8.39 5.36
N SER A 99 8.85 -8.06 4.17
CA SER A 99 9.60 -7.32 3.14
C SER A 99 9.26 -5.85 3.11
N SER A 100 10.11 -5.06 2.44
CA SER A 100 9.89 -3.63 2.20
C SER A 100 9.96 -3.29 0.73
N LEU A 101 9.07 -2.40 0.29
CA LEU A 101 9.14 -1.68 -0.98
C LEU A 101 9.82 -0.33 -0.70
N VAL A 102 11.03 -0.17 -1.21
CA VAL A 102 11.81 1.08 -1.05
C VAL A 102 11.65 1.90 -2.33
N LEU A 103 11.15 3.14 -2.17
CA LEU A 103 11.09 4.14 -3.23
C LEU A 103 12.16 5.19 -2.95
N GLU A 104 13.20 5.23 -3.80
CA GLU A 104 14.43 5.98 -3.56
C GLU A 104 14.99 6.64 -4.84
N PRO A 105 15.88 7.62 -4.72
CA PRO A 105 16.53 8.24 -5.88
C PRO A 105 17.27 7.21 -6.73
N GLY A 106 17.05 7.25 -8.05
CA GLY A 106 17.68 6.31 -8.99
C GLY A 106 17.01 4.95 -9.09
N GLY A 107 16.01 4.68 -8.26
CA GLY A 107 15.19 3.48 -8.26
C GLY A 107 13.71 3.78 -8.47
N LYS A 108 12.86 2.91 -7.93
CA LYS A 108 11.42 3.17 -7.85
C LYS A 108 11.17 4.44 -7.07
N HIS A 109 10.20 5.25 -7.50
CA HIS A 109 9.90 6.53 -6.86
C HIS A 109 8.44 6.94 -7.11
N VAL A 110 7.97 7.92 -6.36
CA VAL A 110 6.68 8.56 -6.61
C VAL A 110 6.88 9.74 -7.54
N MET A 111 6.20 9.73 -8.68
CA MET A 111 6.03 10.93 -9.51
C MET A 111 4.80 11.69 -9.03
N ALA A 112 4.93 12.99 -8.83
CA ALA A 112 3.85 13.85 -8.34
C ALA A 112 3.68 15.10 -9.21
N TRP A 113 2.41 15.50 -9.43
CA TRP A 113 2.02 16.69 -10.20
C TRP A 113 1.04 17.54 -9.41
N GLY A 114 1.09 18.84 -9.59
CA GLY A 114 0.15 19.78 -8.97
C GLY A 114 0.59 20.35 -7.62
N LEU A 115 1.85 20.14 -7.22
CA LEU A 115 2.36 20.66 -5.93
C LEU A 115 2.45 22.20 -5.87
N GLN A 116 2.47 22.89 -7.01
CA GLN A 116 2.58 24.36 -7.06
C GLN A 116 1.47 25.08 -6.28
N GLN A 117 0.35 24.41 -6.04
CA GLN A 117 -0.80 24.96 -5.32
C GLN A 117 -0.78 24.63 -3.82
N ILE A 118 0.15 23.79 -3.36
CA ILE A 118 0.22 23.35 -1.97
C ILE A 118 0.98 24.39 -1.14
N LYS A 119 0.32 24.88 -0.08
CA LYS A 119 0.90 25.83 0.88
C LYS A 119 1.25 25.17 2.23
N SER A 120 0.97 23.90 2.36
CA SER A 120 1.24 23.10 3.57
C SER A 120 2.65 22.51 3.49
N GLU A 121 3.27 22.27 4.64
CA GLU A 121 4.52 21.50 4.76
C GLU A 121 4.29 19.99 4.51
N TYR A 122 3.04 19.55 4.47
CA TYR A 122 2.66 18.14 4.31
C TYR A 122 1.62 17.96 3.21
N VAL A 123 1.68 16.77 2.58
CA VAL A 123 0.65 16.30 1.65
C VAL A 123 0.07 15.00 2.20
N ASP A 124 -1.26 14.99 2.43
CA ASP A 124 -1.98 13.80 2.89
C ASP A 124 -2.16 12.83 1.73
N CYS A 125 -1.68 11.61 1.93
CA CYS A 125 -1.72 10.52 0.96
C CYS A 125 -2.11 9.19 1.61
N SER A 126 -2.36 8.20 0.77
CA SER A 126 -2.59 6.81 1.18
C SER A 126 -1.89 5.85 0.22
N VAL A 127 -1.32 4.78 0.76
CA VAL A 127 -0.94 3.60 -0.02
C VAL A 127 -2.20 2.78 -0.27
N LEU A 128 -2.46 2.45 -1.54
CA LEU A 128 -3.57 1.59 -1.95
C LEU A 128 -3.11 0.14 -1.87
N VAL A 129 -3.86 -0.67 -1.14
CA VAL A 129 -3.59 -2.10 -0.91
C VAL A 129 -4.80 -2.89 -1.40
N SER A 130 -4.58 -3.94 -2.19
CA SER A 130 -5.67 -4.81 -2.70
C SER A 130 -6.47 -5.42 -1.56
N ASP A 131 -7.80 -5.43 -1.72
CA ASP A 131 -8.75 -6.04 -0.80
C ASP A 131 -8.66 -5.53 0.65
N ALA A 132 -8.26 -4.25 0.83
CA ALA A 132 -8.07 -3.67 2.14
C ALA A 132 -8.24 -2.15 2.15
N ASP A 133 -8.42 -1.54 3.33
CA ASP A 133 -8.49 -0.10 3.47
C ASP A 133 -7.15 0.57 3.15
N PRO A 134 -7.13 1.75 2.52
CA PRO A 134 -5.89 2.47 2.23
C PRO A 134 -5.11 2.86 3.50
N VAL A 135 -3.80 2.64 3.49
CA VAL A 135 -2.91 3.02 4.59
C VAL A 135 -2.54 4.49 4.49
N LYS A 136 -3.07 5.32 5.40
CA LYS A 136 -2.87 6.78 5.41
C LYS A 136 -1.47 7.16 5.89
N PHE A 137 -0.88 8.15 5.24
CA PHE A 137 0.39 8.75 5.63
C PHE A 137 0.49 10.20 5.13
N LYS A 138 1.59 10.89 5.46
CA LYS A 138 1.88 12.24 4.99
C LYS A 138 3.27 12.30 4.39
N PHE A 139 3.40 12.90 3.20
CA PHE A 139 4.70 13.34 2.72
C PHE A 139 5.10 14.63 3.41
N LEU A 140 6.32 14.68 3.94
CA LEU A 140 6.97 15.94 4.33
C LEU A 140 7.54 16.61 3.06
N LEU A 141 7.13 17.83 2.78
CA LEU A 141 7.70 18.62 1.69
C LEU A 141 9.06 19.17 2.08
N LYS A 142 10.05 19.00 1.20
CA LYS A 142 11.42 19.52 1.39
C LYS A 142 11.84 20.35 0.19
N ASP A 143 12.49 21.46 0.46
CA ASP A 143 13.20 22.20 -0.58
C ASP A 143 14.40 21.37 -1.07
N ARG A 144 14.72 21.54 -2.35
CA ARG A 144 15.99 21.09 -2.89
C ARG A 144 17.02 22.14 -2.55
N GLY A 145 17.85 21.88 -1.55
CA GLY A 145 18.95 22.76 -1.18
C GLY A 145 19.92 23.04 -2.33
#